data_b12510dc5e49cff6a58b7ffa4a0e8f2c
#
_entry.id   b12510dc5e49cff6a58b7ffa4a0e8f2c
#
_cell.length_a   1.000
_cell.length_b   1.000
_cell.length_c   1.000
_cell.angle_alpha   90.00
_cell.angle_beta   90.00
_cell.angle_gamma   90.00
#
_symmetry.space_group_name_H-M   'P 1'
#
loop_
_entity.id
_entity.type
_entity.pdbx_description
1 polymer ?
#
loop_
_entity_poly.entity_id
_entity_poly.type
_entity_poly.pdbx_seq_one_letter_code
_entity_poly.pdbx_strand_id
1 'polypeptide(L)'
;LKNEYSFGSVSSNDVIIRAIKKAENSDEIIVRLNEGANSEVENFTLTLGEGIQSAREIYASEEEKGSAVVENGKIVTSFKPYEIKSFALKLKPSSIDSLKTESVPVLLNYDKNIITKKGKKPNLICSRITGTHQFAFCLLYNWY
;
A
#
# COMPACT_ATOMS: atom_id res chain seq x y z
N LEU A 1 12.34 -16.43 1.19
CA LEU A 1 11.35 -15.44 0.74
C LEU A 1 10.73 -15.96 -0.55
N LYS A 2 9.39 -15.91 -0.70
CA LYS A 2 8.74 -16.17 -1.97
C LYS A 2 9.16 -15.08 -2.97
N ASN A 3 9.40 -15.46 -4.21
CA ASN A 3 9.79 -14.52 -5.28
C ASN A 3 8.64 -13.59 -5.70
N GLU A 4 7.42 -13.91 -5.27
CA GLU A 4 6.21 -13.15 -5.58
C GLU A 4 5.40 -12.94 -4.30
N TYR A 5 4.93 -11.71 -4.13
CA TYR A 5 4.03 -11.31 -3.04
C TYR A 5 2.86 -10.53 -3.63
N SER A 6 1.64 -10.97 -3.34
CA SER A 6 0.41 -10.27 -3.70
C SER A 6 -0.26 -9.72 -2.45
N PHE A 7 -0.47 -8.41 -2.40
CA PHE A 7 -1.19 -7.75 -1.30
C PHE A 7 -2.70 -8.00 -1.37
N GLY A 8 -3.25 -8.30 -2.54
CA GLY A 8 -4.67 -8.53 -2.71
C GLY A 8 -5.01 -9.34 -3.94
N SER A 9 -6.21 -9.87 -3.97
CA SER A 9 -6.75 -10.61 -5.11
C SER A 9 -8.23 -10.34 -5.29
N VAL A 10 -8.68 -10.42 -6.53
CA VAL A 10 -10.08 -10.29 -6.97
C VAL A 10 -10.52 -11.60 -7.60
N SER A 11 -11.81 -11.93 -7.52
CA SER A 11 -12.35 -13.18 -8.08
C SER A 11 -12.71 -13.09 -9.57
N SER A 12 -12.83 -11.88 -10.12
CA SER A 12 -13.16 -11.66 -11.53
C SER A 12 -12.19 -10.65 -12.15
N ASN A 13 -11.77 -10.91 -13.37
CA ASN A 13 -10.95 -10.00 -14.17
C ASN A 13 -11.76 -8.80 -14.73
N ASP A 14 -13.09 -8.89 -14.73
CA ASP A 14 -13.98 -7.82 -15.20
C ASP A 14 -14.05 -6.64 -14.23
N VAL A 15 -13.69 -6.88 -12.96
CA VAL A 15 -13.63 -5.85 -11.92
C VAL A 15 -12.20 -5.46 -11.63
N ILE A 16 -11.90 -4.19 -11.81
CA ILE A 16 -10.56 -3.62 -11.69
C ILE A 16 -10.44 -2.82 -10.41
N ILE A 17 -9.34 -2.99 -9.69
CA ILE A 17 -8.98 -2.12 -8.57
C ILE A 17 -8.43 -0.81 -9.15
N ARG A 18 -9.18 0.28 -9.00
CA ARG A 18 -8.79 1.61 -9.51
C ARG A 18 -7.91 2.39 -8.54
N ALA A 19 -8.13 2.22 -7.25
CA ALA A 19 -7.35 2.91 -6.24
C ALA A 19 -7.34 2.15 -4.92
N ILE A 20 -6.22 2.22 -4.22
CA ILE A 20 -6.07 1.85 -2.82
C ILE A 20 -5.40 3.03 -2.14
N LYS A 21 -6.01 3.58 -1.10
CA LYS A 21 -5.45 4.70 -0.34
C LYS A 21 -5.82 4.59 1.14
N LYS A 22 -5.11 5.31 2.01
CA LYS A 22 -5.54 5.54 3.38
C LYS A 22 -6.69 6.55 3.40
N ALA A 23 -7.67 6.35 4.28
CA ALA A 23 -8.75 7.30 4.52
C ALA A 23 -8.20 8.63 5.09
N GLU A 24 -8.87 9.75 4.82
CA GLU A 24 -8.44 11.07 5.26
C GLU A 24 -8.61 11.26 6.77
N ASN A 25 -9.71 10.76 7.32
CA ASN A 25 -10.10 11.00 8.72
C ASN A 25 -10.09 9.73 9.59
N SER A 26 -9.59 8.60 9.11
CA SER A 26 -9.54 7.34 9.85
C SER A 26 -8.32 6.49 9.47
N ASP A 27 -8.10 5.39 10.21
CA ASP A 27 -7.08 4.40 9.87
C ASP A 27 -7.58 3.33 8.91
N GLU A 28 -8.72 3.56 8.26
CA GLU A 28 -9.28 2.66 7.26
C GLU A 28 -8.52 2.77 5.94
N ILE A 29 -8.53 1.68 5.18
CA ILE A 29 -8.02 1.65 3.81
C ILE A 29 -9.20 1.75 2.87
N ILE A 30 -9.16 2.71 1.96
CA ILE A 30 -10.17 2.88 0.93
C ILE A 30 -9.74 2.12 -0.32
N VAL A 31 -10.67 1.30 -0.83
CA VAL A 31 -10.51 0.60 -2.10
C VAL A 31 -11.62 1.01 -3.03
N ARG A 32 -11.27 1.43 -4.23
CA ARG A 32 -12.22 1.74 -5.30
C ARG A 32 -12.14 0.69 -6.38
N LEU A 33 -13.27 0.10 -6.68
CA LEU A 33 -13.47 -0.94 -7.67
C LEU A 33 -14.37 -0.45 -8.80
N ASN A 34 -14.10 -0.90 -10.01
CA ASN A 34 -14.91 -0.58 -11.18
C ASN A 34 -15.08 -1.83 -12.03
N GLU A 35 -16.31 -2.17 -12.37
CA GLU A 35 -16.60 -3.12 -13.42
C GLU A 35 -16.31 -2.45 -14.77
N GLY A 36 -15.53 -3.10 -15.63
CA GLY A 36 -15.01 -2.51 -16.89
C GLY A 36 -15.31 -3.31 -18.16
N ALA A 37 -15.98 -4.45 -18.05
CA ALA A 37 -16.27 -5.35 -19.20
C ALA A 37 -17.71 -5.23 -19.71
N ASN A 38 -18.54 -4.34 -19.13
CA ASN A 38 -19.97 -4.22 -19.42
C ASN A 38 -20.74 -5.52 -19.11
N SER A 39 -20.39 -6.17 -18.01
CA SER A 39 -21.00 -7.43 -17.57
C SER A 39 -21.56 -7.30 -16.16
N GLU A 40 -22.57 -8.08 -15.85
CA GLU A 40 -23.01 -8.26 -14.48
C GLU A 40 -22.11 -9.27 -13.76
N VAL A 41 -21.56 -8.89 -12.63
CA VAL A 41 -20.68 -9.76 -11.84
C VAL A 41 -21.34 -10.04 -10.50
N GLU A 42 -21.82 -11.27 -10.33
CA GLU A 42 -22.40 -11.74 -9.07
C GLU A 42 -21.32 -12.38 -8.19
N ASN A 43 -21.54 -12.33 -6.86
CA ASN A 43 -20.68 -12.99 -5.86
C ASN A 43 -19.18 -12.64 -6.03
N PHE A 44 -18.90 -11.40 -6.44
CA PHE A 44 -17.53 -10.89 -6.50
C PHE A 44 -16.88 -10.90 -5.13
N THR A 45 -15.63 -11.36 -5.04
CA THR A 45 -14.87 -11.34 -3.80
C THR A 45 -13.58 -10.55 -3.94
N LEU A 46 -13.29 -9.72 -2.92
CA LEU A 46 -12.02 -9.01 -2.76
C LEU A 46 -11.34 -9.50 -1.49
N THR A 47 -10.07 -9.88 -1.61
CA THR A 47 -9.20 -10.21 -0.48
C THR A 47 -8.04 -9.24 -0.43
N LEU A 48 -7.68 -8.74 0.76
CA LEU A 48 -6.54 -7.85 0.97
C LEU A 48 -5.76 -8.26 2.22
N GLY A 49 -4.43 -8.23 2.12
CA GLY A 49 -3.52 -8.50 3.24
C GLY A 49 -3.82 -9.82 3.95
N GLU A 50 -3.79 -9.78 5.27
CA GLU A 50 -4.13 -10.92 6.16
C GLU A 50 -5.65 -11.15 6.28
N GLY A 51 -6.45 -10.40 5.54
CA GLY A 51 -7.90 -10.44 5.52
C GLY A 51 -8.55 -9.17 6.06
N ILE A 52 -9.82 -9.01 5.71
CA ILE A 52 -10.62 -7.84 6.06
C ILE A 52 -11.36 -8.14 7.36
N GLN A 53 -11.21 -7.26 8.35
CA GLN A 53 -11.90 -7.36 9.64
C GLN A 53 -13.32 -6.81 9.55
N SER A 54 -13.47 -5.62 8.93
CA SER A 54 -14.76 -4.97 8.71
C SER A 54 -14.71 -4.11 7.45
N ALA A 55 -15.86 -3.86 6.84
CA ALA A 55 -16.02 -3.04 5.66
C ALA A 55 -17.32 -2.27 5.69
N ARG A 56 -17.32 -1.09 5.06
CA ARG A 56 -18.51 -0.30 4.75
C ARG A 56 -18.40 0.26 3.34
N GLU A 57 -19.54 0.37 2.66
CA GLU A 57 -19.59 1.03 1.36
C GLU A 57 -19.64 2.55 1.57
N ILE A 58 -18.89 3.29 0.77
CA ILE A 58 -18.75 4.74 0.86
C ILE A 58 -18.96 5.41 -0.50
N TYR A 59 -19.29 6.69 -0.47
CA TYR A 59 -19.26 7.57 -1.63
C TYR A 59 -17.82 7.97 -2.00
N ALA A 60 -17.65 8.66 -3.12
CA ALA A 60 -16.35 9.20 -3.53
C ALA A 60 -15.81 10.25 -2.54
N SER A 61 -16.70 10.92 -1.80
CA SER A 61 -16.40 11.87 -0.71
C SER A 61 -15.98 11.23 0.61
N GLU A 62 -15.91 9.88 0.68
CA GLU A 62 -15.66 9.07 1.87
C GLU A 62 -16.80 9.03 2.91
N GLU A 63 -17.93 9.67 2.60
CA GLU A 63 -19.13 9.55 3.40
C GLU A 63 -19.73 8.14 3.32
N GLU A 64 -20.34 7.70 4.41
CA GLU A 64 -20.94 6.38 4.48
C GLU A 64 -22.15 6.27 3.53
N LYS A 65 -22.17 5.23 2.70
CA LYS A 65 -23.27 4.89 1.81
C LYS A 65 -24.09 3.72 2.34
N GLY A 66 -23.45 2.75 2.97
CA GLY A 66 -24.09 1.57 3.50
C GLY A 66 -23.13 0.54 4.08
N SER A 67 -23.68 -0.57 4.56
CA SER A 67 -22.88 -1.70 5.03
C SER A 67 -22.35 -2.53 3.87
N ALA A 68 -21.17 -3.12 4.05
CA ALA A 68 -20.62 -4.11 3.14
C ALA A 68 -20.58 -5.49 3.82
N VAL A 69 -20.80 -6.55 3.04
CA VAL A 69 -20.77 -7.91 3.55
C VAL A 69 -19.32 -8.40 3.59
N VAL A 70 -18.88 -8.86 4.76
CA VAL A 70 -17.55 -9.46 4.95
C VAL A 70 -17.72 -10.91 5.39
N GLU A 71 -17.25 -11.84 4.57
CA GLU A 71 -17.27 -13.27 4.84
C GLU A 71 -15.86 -13.85 4.77
N ASN A 72 -15.46 -14.57 5.79
CA ASN A 72 -14.15 -15.22 5.86
C ASN A 72 -12.95 -14.27 5.57
N GLY A 73 -13.07 -13.00 5.97
CA GLY A 73 -12.04 -11.99 5.73
C GLY A 73 -11.99 -11.44 4.31
N LYS A 74 -13.06 -11.62 3.53
CA LYS A 74 -13.23 -11.13 2.16
C LYS A 74 -14.47 -10.27 2.07
N ILE A 75 -14.46 -9.23 1.24
CA ILE A 75 -15.69 -8.57 0.82
C ILE A 75 -16.40 -9.46 -0.18
N VAL A 76 -17.72 -9.58 -0.01
CA VAL A 76 -18.60 -10.22 -0.99
C VAL A 76 -19.60 -9.16 -1.48
N THR A 77 -19.66 -8.94 -2.79
CA THR A 77 -20.56 -7.96 -3.40
C THR A 77 -20.89 -8.36 -4.85
N SER A 78 -21.78 -7.63 -5.49
CA SER A 78 -22.07 -7.76 -6.92
C SER A 78 -21.85 -6.43 -7.61
N PHE A 79 -21.65 -6.47 -8.93
CA PHE A 79 -21.51 -5.28 -9.77
C PHE A 79 -22.49 -5.35 -10.94
N LYS A 80 -23.10 -4.22 -11.22
CA LYS A 80 -23.79 -3.98 -12.49
C LYS A 80 -22.78 -3.53 -13.54
N PRO A 81 -23.14 -3.61 -14.84
CA PRO A 81 -22.28 -3.10 -15.92
C PRO A 81 -21.81 -1.67 -15.65
N TYR A 82 -20.50 -1.44 -15.75
CA TYR A 82 -19.82 -0.16 -15.51
C TYR A 82 -19.97 0.44 -14.11
N GLU A 83 -20.43 -0.34 -13.14
CA GLU A 83 -20.61 0.16 -11.78
C GLU A 83 -19.27 0.41 -11.08
N ILE A 84 -19.23 1.52 -10.32
CA ILE A 84 -18.12 1.87 -9.45
C ILE A 84 -18.57 1.74 -8.01
N LYS A 85 -17.83 0.98 -7.19
CA LYS A 85 -18.04 0.89 -5.75
C LYS A 85 -16.77 1.25 -5.00
N SER A 86 -16.93 1.95 -3.88
CA SER A 86 -15.84 2.28 -2.98
C SER A 86 -16.13 1.71 -1.61
N PHE A 87 -15.12 1.14 -0.98
CA PHE A 87 -15.22 0.54 0.34
C PHE A 87 -14.15 1.10 1.27
N ALA A 88 -14.56 1.41 2.50
CA ALA A 88 -13.64 1.69 3.59
C ALA A 88 -13.47 0.41 4.43
N LEU A 89 -12.23 -0.02 4.62
CA LEU A 89 -11.88 -1.33 5.15
C LEU A 89 -10.99 -1.20 6.36
N LYS A 90 -11.25 -2.03 7.38
CA LYS A 90 -10.27 -2.34 8.42
C LYS A 90 -9.66 -3.70 8.12
N LEU A 91 -8.34 -3.75 7.96
CA LEU A 91 -7.61 -5.00 7.79
C LEU A 91 -7.29 -5.62 9.13
N LYS A 92 -7.15 -6.94 9.15
CA LYS A 92 -6.56 -7.65 10.29
C LYS A 92 -5.10 -7.21 10.45
N PRO A 93 -4.60 -7.10 11.69
CA PRO A 93 -3.20 -6.78 11.90
C PRO A 93 -2.31 -7.83 11.24
N SER A 94 -1.24 -7.38 10.61
CA SER A 94 -0.26 -8.30 10.00
C SER A 94 0.46 -9.10 11.10
N SER A 95 0.62 -10.39 10.87
CA SER A 95 1.45 -11.27 11.69
C SER A 95 2.94 -11.13 11.40
N ILE A 96 3.30 -10.33 10.38
CA ILE A 96 4.69 -10.10 10.00
C ILE A 96 5.25 -9.00 10.91
N ASP A 97 6.19 -9.37 11.78
CA ASP A 97 6.98 -8.39 12.51
C ASP A 97 7.68 -7.47 11.52
N SER A 98 7.42 -6.16 11.66
CA SER A 98 8.15 -5.17 10.88
C SER A 98 9.62 -5.26 11.24
N LEU A 99 10.46 -5.64 10.29
CA LEU A 99 11.91 -5.58 10.46
C LEU A 99 12.27 -4.14 10.83
N LYS A 100 12.83 -3.95 12.01
CA LYS A 100 13.35 -2.64 12.42
C LYS A 100 14.43 -2.25 11.41
N THR A 101 14.15 -1.24 10.62
CA THR A 101 15.17 -0.64 9.76
C THR A 101 16.07 0.23 10.63
N GLU A 102 17.34 -0.16 10.76
CA GLU A 102 18.36 0.65 11.38
C GLU A 102 19.09 1.42 10.28
N SER A 103 19.09 2.74 10.37
CA SER A 103 19.87 3.57 9.45
C SER A 103 21.32 3.61 9.94
N VAL A 104 22.20 2.97 9.16
CA VAL A 104 23.64 3.00 9.41
C VAL A 104 24.30 3.94 8.39
N PRO A 105 25.09 4.93 8.82
CA PRO A 105 25.82 5.78 7.89
C PRO A 105 26.84 4.93 7.11
N VAL A 106 26.70 4.90 5.78
CA VAL A 106 27.65 4.20 4.90
C VAL A 106 28.57 5.23 4.29
N LEU A 107 29.88 5.10 4.61
CA LEU A 107 30.91 5.90 3.96
C LEU A 107 31.11 5.42 2.52
N LEU A 108 30.82 6.29 1.57
CA LEU A 108 31.06 6.01 0.16
C LEU A 108 32.52 6.27 -0.19
N ASN A 109 33.11 5.43 -1.07
CA ASN A 109 34.52 5.50 -1.39
C ASN A 109 34.98 6.84 -2.00
N TYR A 110 34.08 7.62 -2.61
CA TYR A 110 34.40 8.94 -3.12
C TYR A 110 34.48 10.03 -2.03
N ASP A 111 33.95 9.79 -0.83
CA ASP A 111 34.06 10.73 0.29
C ASP A 111 35.50 10.85 0.78
N LYS A 112 36.36 9.86 0.48
CA LYS A 112 37.79 9.90 0.81
C LYS A 112 38.57 10.90 -0.06
N ASN A 113 38.03 11.29 -1.21
CA ASN A 113 38.68 12.19 -2.17
C ASN A 113 38.17 13.63 -2.11
N ILE A 114 37.16 13.91 -1.30
CA ILE A 114 36.74 15.29 -1.03
C ILE A 114 37.61 15.84 0.09
N ILE A 115 38.91 16.03 -0.26
CA ILE A 115 39.85 16.66 0.62
C ILE A 115 39.63 18.17 0.60
N THR A 116 39.15 18.67 1.74
CA THR A 116 39.65 19.89 2.36
C THR A 116 39.57 21.17 1.54
N LYS A 117 38.38 21.69 1.32
CA LYS A 117 38.19 23.11 1.54
C LYS A 117 37.41 23.23 2.85
N LYS A 118 37.97 23.99 3.84
CA LYS A 118 37.39 24.25 5.15
C LYS A 118 35.90 24.67 4.99
N GLY A 119 34.99 23.76 5.19
CA GLY A 119 33.56 23.94 5.09
C GLY A 119 32.87 22.69 5.60
N LYS A 120 31.80 22.86 6.34
CA LYS A 120 31.03 21.84 7.02
C LYS A 120 30.86 20.58 6.15
N LYS A 121 31.18 19.41 6.71
CA LYS A 121 30.91 18.11 6.08
C LYS A 121 29.41 17.98 5.86
N PRO A 122 28.94 17.69 4.64
CA PRO A 122 27.55 17.30 4.44
C PRO A 122 27.33 15.97 5.16
N ASN A 123 26.36 15.93 6.06
CA ASN A 123 25.90 14.66 6.65
C ASN A 123 25.10 13.90 5.60
N LEU A 124 25.74 12.96 4.91
CA LEU A 124 25.04 12.00 4.07
C LEU A 124 24.44 10.90 4.96
N ILE A 125 23.13 10.86 5.05
CA ILE A 125 22.41 9.77 5.71
C ILE A 125 21.96 8.80 4.62
N CYS A 126 22.63 7.64 4.51
CA CYS A 126 22.17 6.54 3.69
C CYS A 126 21.51 5.50 4.60
N SER A 127 20.27 5.14 4.33
CA SER A 127 19.59 4.03 5.00
C SER A 127 19.82 2.74 4.22
N ARG A 128 20.35 1.72 4.91
CA ARG A 128 20.52 0.37 4.36
C ARG A 128 19.37 -0.49 4.83
N ILE A 129 18.61 -1.03 3.88
CA ILE A 129 17.62 -2.06 4.17
C ILE A 129 18.37 -3.40 4.13
N THR A 130 18.51 -4.08 5.27
CA THR A 130 19.09 -5.42 5.35
C THR A 130 18.06 -6.44 4.87
N GLY A 131 18.11 -6.74 3.58
CA GLY A 131 17.39 -7.81 2.90
C GLY A 131 18.13 -8.13 1.61
N THR A 132 17.99 -9.33 1.10
CA THR A 132 18.83 -9.95 0.04
C THR A 132 18.83 -9.25 -1.33
N HIS A 133 18.26 -8.06 -1.47
CA HIS A 133 18.43 -7.19 -2.64
C HIS A 133 18.78 -5.78 -2.18
N GLN A 134 19.98 -5.34 -2.54
CA GLN A 134 20.51 -4.02 -2.20
C GLN A 134 19.97 -2.96 -3.16
N PHE A 135 19.06 -2.11 -2.69
CA PHE A 135 18.83 -0.81 -3.28
C PHE A 135 19.19 0.27 -2.27
N ALA A 136 20.20 1.06 -2.56
CA ALA A 136 20.58 2.22 -1.75
C ALA A 136 19.93 3.46 -2.35
N PHE A 137 19.08 4.12 -1.59
CA PHE A 137 18.58 5.47 -1.91
C PHE A 137 19.42 6.49 -1.14
N CYS A 138 20.12 7.37 -1.84
CA CYS A 138 20.80 8.53 -1.26
C CYS A 138 19.95 9.78 -1.47
N LEU A 139 19.51 10.41 -0.40
CA LEU A 139 18.90 11.73 -0.43
C LEU A 139 19.94 12.79 -0.05
N LEU A 140 20.22 13.71 -0.96
CA LEU A 140 21.00 14.91 -0.70
C LEU A 140 20.09 15.99 -0.10
N TYR A 141 20.28 16.31 1.17
CA TYR A 141 19.68 17.49 1.78
C TYR A 141 20.69 18.64 1.72
N ASN A 142 20.41 19.64 0.88
CA ASN A 142 21.06 20.94 0.97
C ASN A 142 20.31 21.78 1.99
N TRP A 143 21.01 22.15 3.07
CA TRP A 143 20.61 23.24 3.95
C TRP A 143 21.41 24.48 3.56
N TYR A 144 20.70 25.54 3.22
CA TYR A 144 21.22 26.90 3.18
C TYR A 144 21.50 27.43 4.58
#